data_bf731c1d541d1ba72258fdfd12539c32
#
_entry.id   bf731c1d541d1ba72258fdfd12539c32
#
_cell.length_a   1.000
_cell.length_b   1.000
_cell.length_c   1.000
_cell.angle_alpha   90.00
_cell.angle_beta   90.00
_cell.angle_gamma   90.00
#
_symmetry.space_group_name_H-M   'P 1'
#
loop_
_entity.id
_entity.type
_entity.pdbx_description
1 polymer ?
#
loop_
_entity_poly.entity_id
_entity_poly.type
_entity_poly.pdbx_seq_one_letter_code
_entity_poly.pdbx_strand_id
1 'polypeptide(L)'
;MSINTFGRLLRFTTWGESHGPALGAVVDGCPPGLALNESAIQPFLDARRPGQSKYTTQRQEPDAVKILSGVFEGHTTGTPISLMIENVDQRSKDYSEVAKAYRPGHADYAYDAKYGFRDYRGGGRSSARETAARVAAGAVARLVIPEVAILGYVSEIGGDAIDMANFDAGEIAGNPFFCPDAAAAKRWEKIVDEARLAGSSVGAVVECVATGVPAGWGAPLYGKLDADLAAAMMGINAVKGVEIGDGFAAARLTGEGNADPMRPGNEGPLFLANHAGGIAGGISTGQPVVVRVAFKPTSSILTPQQTITRDGEATEMFTKGRHDPCVGIRGVPVVEAMMALVLADHKLLHRGQCG
;
A
#
# COMPACT_ATOMS: atom_id res chain seq x y z
N MET A 1 14.84 -15.80 -12.03
CA MET A 1 13.46 -16.11 -11.58
C MET A 1 12.79 -14.84 -11.11
N SER A 2 11.49 -14.64 -11.42
CA SER A 2 10.70 -13.52 -10.88
C SER A 2 10.12 -13.91 -9.52
N ILE A 3 10.13 -12.97 -8.58
CA ILE A 3 9.49 -13.13 -7.26
C ILE A 3 8.15 -12.42 -7.31
N ASN A 4 7.06 -13.21 -7.31
CA ASN A 4 5.67 -12.70 -7.36
C ASN A 4 4.87 -13.12 -6.12
N THR A 5 5.52 -13.75 -5.15
CA THR A 5 4.94 -14.23 -3.90
C THR A 5 5.60 -13.50 -2.74
N PHE A 6 4.80 -13.07 -1.76
CA PHE A 6 5.23 -12.45 -0.52
C PHE A 6 4.66 -13.23 0.66
N GLY A 7 5.36 -13.19 1.83
CA GLY A 7 5.00 -13.93 3.03
C GLY A 7 5.71 -15.29 3.15
N ARG A 8 5.65 -15.88 4.33
CA ARG A 8 6.30 -17.18 4.65
C ARG A 8 5.27 -18.28 4.91
N LEU A 9 4.42 -18.14 5.91
CA LEU A 9 3.31 -19.05 6.23
C LEU A 9 2.01 -18.55 5.59
N LEU A 10 1.61 -17.30 5.84
CA LEU A 10 0.57 -16.65 5.07
C LEU A 10 1.19 -16.00 3.84
N ARG A 11 1.06 -16.63 2.69
CA ARG A 11 1.65 -16.17 1.43
C ARG A 11 0.58 -15.68 0.49
N PHE A 12 0.93 -14.69 -0.31
CA PHE A 12 0.08 -14.31 -1.43
C PHE A 12 0.90 -14.08 -2.70
N THR A 13 0.33 -14.49 -3.82
CA THR A 13 0.88 -14.27 -5.16
C THR A 13 -0.10 -13.45 -5.95
N THR A 14 0.33 -12.29 -6.48
CA THR A 14 -0.52 -11.47 -7.35
C THR A 14 -0.21 -11.73 -8.82
N TRP A 15 -1.24 -11.67 -9.66
CA TRP A 15 -1.17 -11.90 -11.11
C TRP A 15 -2.04 -10.91 -11.88
N GLY A 16 -1.86 -10.86 -13.20
CA GLY A 16 -2.61 -10.01 -14.11
C GLY A 16 -2.01 -8.61 -14.30
N GLU A 17 -2.33 -7.97 -15.42
CA GLU A 17 -1.88 -6.67 -15.87
C GLU A 17 -3.02 -5.66 -15.91
N SER A 18 -2.68 -4.36 -15.88
CA SER A 18 -3.67 -3.28 -15.80
C SER A 18 -4.62 -3.20 -17.00
N HIS A 19 -4.21 -3.73 -18.15
CA HIS A 19 -4.98 -3.80 -19.41
C HIS A 19 -5.18 -5.23 -19.90
N GLY A 20 -4.89 -6.22 -19.08
CA GLY A 20 -5.31 -7.61 -19.27
C GLY A 20 -6.79 -7.79 -18.93
N PRO A 21 -7.36 -9.00 -19.16
CA PRO A 21 -8.77 -9.28 -18.91
C PRO A 21 -9.15 -9.18 -17.42
N ALA A 22 -8.23 -9.57 -16.54
CA ALA A 22 -8.43 -9.58 -15.10
C ALA A 22 -7.08 -9.44 -14.36
N LEU A 23 -7.17 -9.21 -13.07
CA LEU A 23 -6.07 -9.35 -12.12
C LEU A 23 -6.58 -10.09 -10.88
N GLY A 24 -5.69 -10.58 -10.04
CA GLY A 24 -6.09 -11.26 -8.83
C GLY A 24 -4.93 -11.63 -7.93
N ALA A 25 -5.27 -12.37 -6.90
CA ALA A 25 -4.33 -12.94 -5.94
C ALA A 25 -4.68 -14.40 -5.63
N VAL A 26 -3.67 -15.17 -5.30
CA VAL A 26 -3.83 -16.45 -4.61
C VAL A 26 -3.25 -16.26 -3.22
N VAL A 27 -4.06 -16.46 -2.19
CA VAL A 27 -3.65 -16.45 -0.78
C VAL A 27 -3.55 -17.88 -0.30
N ASP A 28 -2.39 -18.26 0.20
CA ASP A 28 -2.09 -19.61 0.71
C ASP A 28 -1.65 -19.53 2.17
N GLY A 29 -1.96 -20.57 2.97
CA GLY A 29 -1.64 -20.62 4.38
C GLY A 29 -2.67 -19.92 5.30
N CYS A 30 -3.82 -19.51 4.77
CA CYS A 30 -4.92 -19.00 5.58
C CYS A 30 -5.52 -20.17 6.41
N PRO A 31 -5.67 -20.02 7.76
CA PRO A 31 -6.28 -21.05 8.59
C PRO A 31 -7.70 -21.40 8.14
N PRO A 32 -8.13 -22.67 8.30
CA PRO A 32 -9.50 -23.08 7.99
C PRO A 32 -10.50 -22.55 9.02
N GLY A 33 -11.79 -22.51 8.63
CA GLY A 33 -12.92 -22.19 9.52
C GLY A 33 -13.18 -20.71 9.74
N LEU A 34 -12.45 -19.80 9.05
CA LEU A 34 -12.74 -18.37 9.13
C LEU A 34 -13.90 -18.01 8.20
N ALA A 35 -14.84 -17.20 8.66
CA ALA A 35 -15.97 -16.74 7.84
C ALA A 35 -15.45 -15.83 6.73
N LEU A 36 -15.70 -16.19 5.46
CA LEU A 36 -15.25 -15.46 4.29
C LEU A 36 -16.23 -15.58 3.14
N ASN A 37 -16.61 -14.43 2.59
CA ASN A 37 -17.31 -14.29 1.33
C ASN A 37 -16.87 -12.98 0.65
N GLU A 38 -17.36 -12.72 -0.56
CA GLU A 38 -17.02 -11.50 -1.30
C GLU A 38 -17.40 -10.22 -0.56
N SER A 39 -18.50 -10.21 0.19
CA SER A 39 -18.95 -9.03 0.95
C SER A 39 -18.03 -8.67 2.12
N ALA A 40 -17.22 -9.60 2.62
CA ALA A 40 -16.19 -9.34 3.63
C ALA A 40 -14.95 -8.65 3.03
N ILE A 41 -14.71 -8.79 1.72
CA ILE A 41 -13.56 -8.20 1.02
C ILE A 41 -13.93 -6.88 0.36
N GLN A 42 -15.12 -6.77 -0.21
CA GLN A 42 -15.54 -5.67 -1.07
C GLN A 42 -15.39 -4.27 -0.45
N PRO A 43 -15.69 -4.02 0.84
CA PRO A 43 -15.52 -2.68 1.43
C PRO A 43 -14.10 -2.14 1.35
N PHE A 44 -13.08 -3.00 1.49
CA PHE A 44 -11.67 -2.60 1.35
C PHE A 44 -11.32 -2.24 -0.09
N LEU A 45 -11.87 -2.97 -1.06
CA LEU A 45 -11.71 -2.66 -2.48
C LEU A 45 -12.45 -1.37 -2.85
N ASP A 46 -13.63 -1.14 -2.29
CA ASP A 46 -14.40 0.08 -2.48
C ASP A 46 -13.61 1.31 -1.98
N ALA A 47 -12.96 1.21 -0.83
CA ALA A 47 -12.09 2.28 -0.32
C ALA A 47 -10.89 2.59 -1.24
N ARG A 48 -10.37 1.57 -1.98
CA ARG A 48 -9.22 1.70 -2.87
C ARG A 48 -9.59 2.06 -4.29
N ARG A 49 -10.78 1.70 -4.79
CA ARG A 49 -11.14 1.79 -6.22
C ARG A 49 -10.89 3.17 -6.84
N PRO A 50 -10.62 3.26 -8.16
CA PRO A 50 -10.49 4.53 -8.86
C PRO A 50 -11.86 5.24 -9.00
N GLY A 51 -11.82 6.54 -9.33
CA GLY A 51 -13.03 7.29 -9.69
C GLY A 51 -13.89 7.76 -8.51
N GLN A 52 -13.38 7.77 -7.27
CA GLN A 52 -14.13 8.16 -6.08
C GLN A 52 -14.28 9.68 -5.91
N SER A 53 -13.35 10.46 -6.47
CA SER A 53 -13.35 11.91 -6.38
C SER A 53 -12.66 12.56 -7.57
N LYS A 54 -12.80 13.89 -7.73
CA LYS A 54 -12.06 14.67 -8.74
C LYS A 54 -10.53 14.67 -8.51
N TYR A 55 -10.07 14.25 -7.34
CA TYR A 55 -8.67 14.20 -6.93
C TYR A 55 -8.00 12.84 -7.22
N THR A 56 -8.77 11.88 -7.74
CA THR A 56 -8.27 10.57 -8.16
C THR A 56 -8.48 10.39 -9.66
N THR A 57 -7.89 9.32 -10.23
CA THR A 57 -8.06 8.98 -11.64
C THR A 57 -9.54 8.85 -12.03
N GLN A 58 -9.89 9.28 -13.25
CA GLN A 58 -11.23 9.17 -13.82
C GLN A 58 -11.56 7.77 -14.38
N ARG A 59 -10.64 6.80 -14.28
CA ARG A 59 -10.92 5.40 -14.59
C ARG A 59 -12.01 4.90 -13.66
N GLN A 60 -12.98 4.16 -14.19
CA GLN A 60 -14.08 3.61 -13.40
C GLN A 60 -14.02 2.08 -13.43
N GLU A 61 -13.70 1.52 -12.28
CA GLU A 61 -13.65 0.07 -12.07
C GLU A 61 -14.50 -0.24 -10.84
N PRO A 62 -15.42 -1.20 -10.90
CA PRO A 62 -16.19 -1.61 -9.74
C PRO A 62 -15.33 -2.38 -8.73
N ASP A 63 -14.19 -2.90 -9.16
CA ASP A 63 -13.30 -3.77 -8.37
C ASP A 63 -14.04 -4.92 -7.69
N ALA A 64 -15.11 -5.43 -8.35
CA ALA A 64 -15.90 -6.53 -7.84
C ALA A 64 -15.04 -7.79 -7.75
N VAL A 65 -14.85 -8.28 -6.54
CA VAL A 65 -14.05 -9.49 -6.30
C VAL A 65 -14.90 -10.73 -6.50
N LYS A 66 -14.29 -11.80 -7.03
CA LYS A 66 -14.83 -13.16 -7.09
C LYS A 66 -13.90 -14.11 -6.35
N ILE A 67 -14.43 -14.92 -5.46
CA ILE A 67 -13.71 -16.01 -4.81
C ILE A 67 -13.89 -17.27 -5.66
N LEU A 68 -12.78 -17.82 -6.17
CA LEU A 68 -12.81 -18.97 -7.08
C LEU A 68 -12.46 -20.30 -6.41
N SER A 69 -11.83 -20.27 -5.24
CA SER A 69 -11.43 -21.47 -4.46
C SER A 69 -11.13 -21.12 -3.01
N GLY A 70 -10.93 -22.13 -2.18
CA GLY A 70 -10.49 -22.01 -0.79
C GLY A 70 -11.59 -21.64 0.20
N VAL A 71 -12.87 -21.62 -0.23
CA VAL A 71 -14.05 -21.34 0.60
C VAL A 71 -15.11 -22.39 0.33
N PHE A 72 -15.72 -22.92 1.38
CA PHE A 72 -16.84 -23.83 1.34
C PHE A 72 -17.87 -23.44 2.41
N GLU A 73 -19.14 -23.35 2.06
CA GLU A 73 -20.25 -22.91 2.95
C GLU A 73 -19.92 -21.63 3.74
N GLY A 74 -19.26 -20.66 3.07
CA GLY A 74 -18.91 -19.37 3.68
C GLY A 74 -17.73 -19.39 4.65
N HIS A 75 -16.94 -20.47 4.67
CA HIS A 75 -15.76 -20.59 5.54
C HIS A 75 -14.52 -21.00 4.75
N THR A 76 -13.37 -20.52 5.18
CA THR A 76 -12.07 -20.93 4.61
C THR A 76 -11.82 -22.41 4.85
N THR A 77 -11.22 -23.09 3.87
CA THR A 77 -10.95 -24.54 3.91
C THR A 77 -9.52 -24.88 4.32
N GLY A 78 -8.62 -23.88 4.45
CA GLY A 78 -7.19 -24.09 4.64
C GLY A 78 -6.44 -24.40 3.33
N THR A 79 -7.12 -24.42 2.19
CA THR A 79 -6.52 -24.58 0.86
C THR A 79 -6.36 -23.20 0.19
N PRO A 80 -5.61 -23.07 -0.92
CA PRO A 80 -5.38 -21.77 -1.55
C PRO A 80 -6.68 -21.05 -1.93
N ILE A 81 -6.79 -19.79 -1.50
CA ILE A 81 -7.92 -18.89 -1.80
C ILE A 81 -7.55 -18.11 -3.06
N SER A 82 -8.27 -18.35 -4.16
CA SER A 82 -8.08 -17.61 -5.41
C SER A 82 -9.08 -16.49 -5.51
N LEU A 83 -8.57 -15.26 -5.68
CA LEU A 83 -9.33 -14.02 -5.79
C LEU A 83 -9.14 -13.46 -7.20
N MET A 84 -10.23 -13.07 -7.87
CA MET A 84 -10.21 -12.49 -9.21
C MET A 84 -10.99 -11.18 -9.25
N ILE A 85 -10.47 -10.19 -9.98
CA ILE A 85 -11.09 -8.89 -10.23
C ILE A 85 -10.99 -8.62 -11.74
N GLU A 86 -12.12 -8.47 -12.41
CA GLU A 86 -12.16 -8.16 -13.84
C GLU A 86 -11.75 -6.71 -14.13
N ASN A 87 -11.11 -6.47 -15.27
CA ASN A 87 -10.84 -5.14 -15.79
C ASN A 87 -11.94 -4.76 -16.80
N VAL A 88 -12.76 -3.77 -16.48
CA VAL A 88 -13.92 -3.38 -17.32
C VAL A 88 -13.73 -2.06 -18.06
N ASP A 89 -12.92 -1.12 -17.55
CA ASP A 89 -12.66 0.21 -18.16
C ASP A 89 -11.21 0.38 -18.61
N GLN A 90 -10.71 -0.55 -19.41
CA GLN A 90 -9.39 -0.46 -20.04
C GLN A 90 -9.48 0.24 -21.41
N ARG A 91 -8.55 1.18 -21.70
CA ARG A 91 -8.46 1.91 -22.97
C ARG A 91 -7.07 1.81 -23.56
N SER A 92 -6.81 0.73 -24.29
CA SER A 92 -5.49 0.44 -24.88
C SER A 92 -5.03 1.42 -25.95
N LYS A 93 -5.94 2.17 -26.60
CA LYS A 93 -5.60 3.14 -27.66
C LYS A 93 -4.81 4.35 -27.18
N ASP A 94 -4.82 4.65 -25.87
CA ASP A 94 -4.16 5.82 -25.29
C ASP A 94 -2.63 5.65 -25.13
N TYR A 95 -2.07 4.50 -25.50
CA TYR A 95 -0.67 4.14 -25.21
C TYR A 95 0.23 3.97 -26.44
N SER A 96 -0.17 4.45 -27.63
CA SER A 96 0.63 4.30 -28.86
C SER A 96 2.01 4.97 -28.77
N GLU A 97 2.10 6.15 -28.17
CA GLU A 97 3.37 6.86 -28.00
C GLU A 97 4.25 6.19 -26.94
N VAL A 98 3.65 5.62 -25.89
CA VAL A 98 4.37 4.86 -24.85
C VAL A 98 5.01 3.59 -25.41
N ALA A 99 4.49 3.05 -26.52
CA ALA A 99 5.10 1.92 -27.22
C ALA A 99 6.46 2.26 -27.84
N LYS A 100 6.68 3.53 -28.22
CA LYS A 100 7.85 3.98 -28.97
C LYS A 100 8.95 4.59 -28.09
N ALA A 101 8.59 5.20 -26.96
CA ALA A 101 9.50 5.91 -26.09
C ALA A 101 9.27 5.52 -24.62
N TYR A 102 10.19 5.92 -23.73
CA TYR A 102 10.15 5.61 -22.31
C TYR A 102 9.64 6.80 -21.50
N ARG A 103 8.64 6.59 -20.65
CA ARG A 103 8.17 7.63 -19.71
C ARG A 103 9.24 7.89 -18.65
N PRO A 104 9.72 9.13 -18.47
CA PRO A 104 10.63 9.48 -17.40
C PRO A 104 10.05 9.11 -16.01
N GLY A 105 10.89 8.52 -15.16
CA GLY A 105 10.45 8.10 -13.81
C GLY A 105 9.45 6.95 -13.76
N HIS A 106 9.10 6.33 -14.90
CA HIS A 106 8.29 5.11 -14.99
C HIS A 106 9.17 3.86 -15.17
N ALA A 107 8.61 2.67 -15.04
CA ALA A 107 9.33 1.42 -15.16
C ALA A 107 9.59 0.95 -16.60
N ASP A 108 9.21 1.72 -17.62
CA ASP A 108 9.22 1.30 -19.03
C ASP A 108 10.59 0.82 -19.50
N TYR A 109 11.65 1.64 -19.29
CA TYR A 109 13.01 1.27 -19.62
C TYR A 109 13.51 0.05 -18.85
N ALA A 110 13.25 0.03 -17.54
CA ALA A 110 13.72 -1.06 -16.67
C ALA A 110 13.10 -2.41 -17.06
N TYR A 111 11.84 -2.43 -17.51
CA TYR A 111 11.19 -3.64 -17.99
C TYR A 111 11.77 -4.13 -19.31
N ASP A 112 11.99 -3.25 -20.28
CA ASP A 112 12.64 -3.61 -21.56
C ASP A 112 14.08 -4.09 -21.31
N ALA A 113 14.85 -3.41 -20.45
CA ALA A 113 16.21 -3.81 -20.12
C ALA A 113 16.28 -5.17 -19.40
N LYS A 114 15.30 -5.49 -18.56
CA LYS A 114 15.28 -6.75 -17.79
C LYS A 114 14.73 -7.92 -18.60
N TYR A 115 13.60 -7.71 -19.30
CA TYR A 115 12.86 -8.78 -19.96
C TYR A 115 12.99 -8.80 -21.46
N GLY A 116 13.58 -7.75 -22.08
CA GLY A 116 13.68 -7.59 -23.54
C GLY A 116 12.35 -7.29 -24.23
N PHE A 117 11.24 -7.33 -23.46
CA PHE A 117 9.88 -7.17 -23.95
C PHE A 117 8.97 -6.67 -22.82
N ARG A 118 8.02 -5.79 -23.12
CA ARG A 118 7.04 -5.30 -22.17
C ARG A 118 5.65 -5.13 -22.78
N ASP A 119 4.62 -5.27 -21.96
CA ASP A 119 3.31 -4.74 -22.27
C ASP A 119 3.30 -3.24 -21.98
N TYR A 120 3.30 -2.41 -23.04
CA TYR A 120 3.31 -0.96 -22.91
C TYR A 120 1.95 -0.37 -22.48
N ARG A 121 0.88 -1.15 -22.54
CA ARG A 121 -0.47 -0.71 -22.19
C ARG A 121 -0.60 -0.49 -20.70
N GLY A 122 -0.74 0.76 -20.27
CA GLY A 122 -0.89 1.14 -18.86
C GLY A 122 0.26 0.80 -17.92
N GLY A 123 1.35 0.19 -18.43
CA GLY A 123 2.51 -0.20 -17.64
C GLY A 123 2.43 -1.62 -17.05
N GLY A 124 1.50 -2.45 -17.48
CA GLY A 124 1.43 -3.88 -17.09
C GLY A 124 1.42 -4.06 -15.56
N ARG A 125 2.34 -4.87 -15.05
CA ARG A 125 2.53 -5.15 -13.61
C ARG A 125 3.06 -3.95 -12.80
N SER A 126 3.69 -2.94 -13.42
CA SER A 126 4.14 -1.74 -12.71
C SER A 126 3.03 -0.72 -12.45
N SER A 127 1.83 -0.95 -12.95
CA SER A 127 0.67 -0.10 -12.75
C SER A 127 0.11 -0.23 -11.33
N ALA A 128 -0.32 0.90 -10.74
CA ALA A 128 -1.02 0.91 -9.46
C ALA A 128 -2.33 0.07 -9.46
N ARG A 129 -2.84 -0.35 -10.61
CA ARG A 129 -4.00 -1.25 -10.74
C ARG A 129 -3.76 -2.59 -10.02
N GLU A 130 -2.53 -3.10 -10.04
CA GLU A 130 -2.12 -4.34 -9.37
C GLU A 130 -2.46 -4.34 -7.87
N THR A 131 -2.43 -3.18 -7.23
CA THR A 131 -2.69 -3.06 -5.79
C THR A 131 -4.11 -3.46 -5.36
N ALA A 132 -5.07 -3.56 -6.28
CA ALA A 132 -6.40 -4.12 -5.97
C ALA A 132 -6.28 -5.58 -5.50
N ALA A 133 -5.40 -6.37 -6.12
CA ALA A 133 -5.15 -7.75 -5.70
C ALA A 133 -4.52 -7.82 -4.29
N ARG A 134 -3.64 -6.86 -3.94
CA ARG A 134 -3.07 -6.77 -2.58
C ARG A 134 -4.13 -6.42 -1.55
N VAL A 135 -5.03 -5.49 -1.85
CA VAL A 135 -6.12 -5.11 -0.96
C VAL A 135 -7.08 -6.28 -0.73
N ALA A 136 -7.43 -7.02 -1.77
CA ALA A 136 -8.24 -8.23 -1.64
C ALA A 136 -7.56 -9.28 -0.75
N ALA A 137 -6.25 -9.53 -0.94
CA ALA A 137 -5.49 -10.44 -0.10
C ALA A 137 -5.36 -9.93 1.36
N GLY A 138 -5.19 -8.61 1.54
CA GLY A 138 -5.13 -7.98 2.86
C GLY A 138 -6.44 -8.11 3.65
N ALA A 139 -7.59 -8.08 2.97
CA ALA A 139 -8.88 -8.34 3.59
C ALA A 139 -8.97 -9.77 4.15
N VAL A 140 -8.43 -10.77 3.44
CA VAL A 140 -8.31 -12.14 3.95
C VAL A 140 -7.37 -12.19 5.15
N ALA A 141 -6.23 -11.50 5.10
CA ALA A 141 -5.26 -11.46 6.19
C ALA A 141 -5.86 -10.88 7.50
N ARG A 142 -6.73 -9.88 7.40
CA ARG A 142 -7.43 -9.30 8.58
C ARG A 142 -8.26 -10.33 9.35
N LEU A 143 -8.77 -11.37 8.69
CA LEU A 143 -9.50 -12.46 9.37
C LEU A 143 -8.58 -13.29 10.27
N VAL A 144 -7.29 -13.33 9.98
CA VAL A 144 -6.29 -14.06 10.77
C VAL A 144 -5.91 -13.30 12.05
N ILE A 145 -6.07 -11.96 12.02
CA ILE A 145 -5.68 -11.03 13.09
C ILE A 145 -6.87 -10.18 13.58
N PRO A 146 -8.03 -10.77 13.97
CA PRO A 146 -9.22 -10.00 14.33
C PRO A 146 -9.03 -9.09 15.56
N GLU A 147 -8.02 -9.36 16.39
CA GLU A 147 -7.63 -8.54 17.54
C GLU A 147 -6.89 -7.25 17.18
N VAL A 148 -6.41 -7.13 15.93
CA VAL A 148 -5.61 -5.99 15.47
C VAL A 148 -6.47 -5.00 14.70
N ALA A 149 -6.53 -3.75 15.16
CA ALA A 149 -7.13 -2.65 14.43
C ALA A 149 -6.03 -1.93 13.63
N ILE A 150 -6.27 -1.70 12.33
CA ILE A 150 -5.33 -1.04 11.41
C ILE A 150 -6.01 0.20 10.84
N LEU A 151 -5.37 1.35 11.03
CA LEU A 151 -5.82 2.66 10.58
C LEU A 151 -4.74 3.31 9.73
N GLY A 152 -5.03 3.57 8.46
CA GLY A 152 -4.19 4.34 7.56
C GLY A 152 -4.76 5.72 7.29
N TYR A 153 -3.90 6.70 7.10
CA TYR A 153 -4.28 8.06 6.72
C TYR A 153 -3.16 8.75 5.96
N VAL A 154 -3.51 9.80 5.22
CA VAL A 154 -2.51 10.67 4.59
C VAL A 154 -2.06 11.68 5.63
N SER A 155 -0.75 11.75 5.88
CA SER A 155 -0.13 12.69 6.82
C SER A 155 0.48 13.91 6.12
N GLU A 156 0.73 13.84 4.80
CA GLU A 156 1.32 14.94 4.02
C GLU A 156 0.95 14.84 2.54
N ILE A 157 0.66 15.97 1.90
CA ILE A 157 0.53 16.09 0.43
C ILE A 157 1.36 17.28 -0.07
N GLY A 158 2.28 17.02 -1.02
CA GLY A 158 3.05 18.07 -1.69
C GLY A 158 3.94 18.91 -0.77
N GLY A 159 4.34 18.37 0.39
CA GLY A 159 5.14 19.06 1.40
C GLY A 159 4.32 19.80 2.47
N ASP A 160 2.97 19.76 2.38
CA ASP A 160 2.08 20.30 3.42
C ASP A 160 1.60 19.16 4.32
N ALA A 161 2.03 19.16 5.59
CA ALA A 161 1.70 18.14 6.57
C ALA A 161 0.45 18.52 7.39
N ILE A 162 -0.18 17.50 7.98
CA ILE A 162 -1.21 17.67 9.00
C ILE A 162 -0.61 18.28 10.28
N ASP A 163 -1.46 18.92 11.08
CA ASP A 163 -1.14 19.23 12.46
C ASP A 163 -1.74 18.13 13.36
N MET A 164 -0.88 17.39 14.06
CA MET A 164 -1.30 16.32 14.97
C MET A 164 -2.18 16.82 16.13
N ALA A 165 -2.15 18.13 16.44
CA ALA A 165 -3.08 18.71 17.41
C ALA A 165 -4.54 18.74 16.92
N ASN A 166 -4.75 18.64 15.59
CA ASN A 166 -6.07 18.61 14.95
C ASN A 166 -6.49 17.19 14.53
N PHE A 167 -5.76 16.15 14.97
CA PHE A 167 -6.04 14.79 14.56
C PHE A 167 -7.41 14.31 15.06
N ASP A 168 -8.29 13.98 14.13
CA ASP A 168 -9.57 13.32 14.37
C ASP A 168 -9.74 12.11 13.42
N ALA A 169 -9.75 10.91 14.00
CA ALA A 169 -9.92 9.69 13.22
C ALA A 169 -11.28 9.62 12.49
N GLY A 170 -12.31 10.31 13.00
CA GLY A 170 -13.63 10.40 12.37
C GLY A 170 -13.61 11.14 11.04
N GLU A 171 -12.68 12.09 10.87
CA GLU A 171 -12.52 12.87 9.64
C GLU A 171 -11.92 12.05 8.47
N ILE A 172 -11.19 10.97 8.74
CA ILE A 172 -10.46 10.19 7.71
C ILE A 172 -11.41 9.69 6.62
N ALA A 173 -12.54 9.14 6.99
CA ALA A 173 -13.55 8.67 6.03
C ALA A 173 -14.45 9.79 5.48
N GLY A 174 -14.43 10.98 6.09
CA GLY A 174 -15.30 12.10 5.76
C GLY A 174 -14.82 12.98 4.61
N ASN A 175 -13.57 12.81 4.15
CA ASN A 175 -13.00 13.63 3.10
C ASN A 175 -12.26 12.79 2.04
N PRO A 176 -12.05 13.32 0.81
CA PRO A 176 -11.50 12.56 -0.31
C PRO A 176 -9.99 12.26 -0.20
N PHE A 177 -9.32 12.71 0.86
CA PHE A 177 -7.88 12.56 1.05
C PHE A 177 -7.50 11.52 2.09
N PHE A 178 -8.46 10.93 2.80
CA PHE A 178 -8.19 10.12 4.01
C PHE A 178 -7.39 10.92 5.05
N CYS A 179 -7.75 12.21 5.22
CA CYS A 179 -7.03 13.14 6.07
C CYS A 179 -7.69 13.23 7.45
N PRO A 180 -6.95 13.06 8.56
CA PRO A 180 -7.49 13.23 9.91
C PRO A 180 -7.59 14.70 10.36
N ASP A 181 -7.07 15.67 9.57
CA ASP A 181 -7.11 17.11 9.86
C ASP A 181 -7.96 17.83 8.79
N ALA A 182 -9.15 18.25 9.18
CA ALA A 182 -10.08 18.94 8.28
C ALA A 182 -9.52 20.25 7.70
N ALA A 183 -8.61 20.93 8.43
CA ALA A 183 -7.97 22.16 7.93
C ALA A 183 -6.90 21.83 6.87
N ALA A 184 -6.12 20.77 7.08
CA ALA A 184 -5.17 20.27 6.08
C ALA A 184 -5.89 19.77 4.83
N ALA A 185 -7.00 19.03 4.97
CA ALA A 185 -7.79 18.55 3.83
C ALA A 185 -8.21 19.71 2.91
N LYS A 186 -8.64 20.86 3.47
CA LYS A 186 -8.98 22.06 2.69
C LYS A 186 -7.79 22.69 1.97
N ARG A 187 -6.61 22.69 2.59
CA ARG A 187 -5.37 23.17 1.93
C ARG A 187 -4.97 22.25 0.78
N TRP A 188 -5.12 20.94 0.97
CA TRP A 188 -4.76 19.93 -0.02
C TRP A 188 -5.67 19.92 -1.25
N GLU A 189 -6.93 20.32 -1.10
CA GLU A 189 -7.81 20.58 -2.25
C GLU A 189 -7.15 21.53 -3.26
N LYS A 190 -6.59 22.64 -2.76
CA LYS A 190 -5.91 23.63 -3.60
C LYS A 190 -4.62 23.06 -4.20
N ILE A 191 -3.77 22.43 -3.40
CA ILE A 191 -2.48 21.87 -3.84
C ILE A 191 -2.69 20.85 -4.97
N VAL A 192 -3.64 19.93 -4.80
CA VAL A 192 -3.90 18.87 -5.79
C VAL A 192 -4.59 19.43 -7.03
N ASP A 193 -5.52 20.40 -6.89
CA ASP A 193 -6.15 21.06 -8.04
C ASP A 193 -5.15 21.90 -8.85
N GLU A 194 -4.25 22.64 -8.21
CA GLU A 194 -3.17 23.38 -8.89
C GLU A 194 -2.26 22.41 -9.68
N ALA A 195 -1.82 21.33 -9.09
CA ALA A 195 -1.03 20.32 -9.79
C ALA A 195 -1.78 19.72 -10.98
N ARG A 196 -3.06 19.35 -10.80
CA ARG A 196 -3.92 18.81 -11.86
C ARG A 196 -4.12 19.79 -13.01
N LEU A 197 -4.37 21.07 -12.72
CA LEU A 197 -4.56 22.12 -13.72
C LEU A 197 -3.28 22.43 -14.48
N ALA A 198 -2.11 22.33 -13.83
CA ALA A 198 -0.80 22.45 -14.45
C ALA A 198 -0.41 21.20 -15.28
N GLY A 199 -1.24 20.16 -15.33
CA GLY A 199 -0.92 18.90 -16.00
C GLY A 199 0.19 18.11 -15.33
N SER A 200 0.40 18.33 -14.03
CA SER A 200 1.44 17.73 -13.19
C SER A 200 0.83 16.82 -12.11
N SER A 201 1.63 16.43 -11.14
CA SER A 201 1.24 15.59 -10.00
C SER A 201 2.04 15.93 -8.76
N VAL A 202 1.54 15.54 -7.59
CA VAL A 202 2.22 15.71 -6.30
C VAL A 202 2.36 14.37 -5.57
N GLY A 203 3.37 14.30 -4.70
CA GLY A 203 3.59 13.16 -3.81
C GLY A 203 2.77 13.27 -2.53
N ALA A 204 2.83 12.21 -1.72
CA ALA A 204 2.19 12.17 -0.41
C ALA A 204 2.96 11.26 0.55
N VAL A 205 2.74 11.46 1.85
CA VAL A 205 3.13 10.53 2.89
C VAL A 205 1.86 9.91 3.48
N VAL A 206 1.85 8.60 3.58
CA VAL A 206 0.79 7.83 4.25
C VAL A 206 1.35 7.28 5.55
N GLU A 207 0.65 7.49 6.64
CA GLU A 207 0.95 6.84 7.92
C GLU A 207 -0.09 5.75 8.18
N CYS A 208 0.39 4.63 8.75
CA CYS A 208 -0.44 3.49 9.10
C CYS A 208 -0.09 3.01 10.50
N VAL A 209 -1.10 2.92 11.34
CA VAL A 209 -0.98 2.51 12.75
C VAL A 209 -1.76 1.23 12.96
N ALA A 210 -1.10 0.20 13.51
CA ALA A 210 -1.75 -1.03 13.96
C ALA A 210 -1.76 -1.09 15.49
N THR A 211 -2.95 -1.16 16.09
CA THR A 211 -3.16 -1.32 17.54
C THR A 211 -3.66 -2.72 17.85
N GLY A 212 -3.43 -3.18 19.08
CA GLY A 212 -3.80 -4.54 19.48
C GLY A 212 -2.82 -5.63 19.05
N VAL A 213 -1.66 -5.25 18.48
CA VAL A 213 -0.59 -6.19 18.18
C VAL A 213 0.06 -6.65 19.49
N PRO A 214 -0.02 -7.96 19.85
CA PRO A 214 0.61 -8.44 21.08
C PRO A 214 2.14 -8.29 21.05
N ALA A 215 2.76 -8.21 22.21
CA ALA A 215 4.21 -8.34 22.30
C ALA A 215 4.65 -9.75 21.85
N GLY A 216 5.75 -9.85 21.11
CA GLY A 216 6.35 -11.12 20.74
C GLY A 216 6.25 -11.52 19.27
N TRP A 217 5.50 -10.80 18.42
CA TRP A 217 5.50 -11.08 16.97
C TRP A 217 6.74 -10.54 16.30
N GLY A 218 7.38 -11.36 15.48
CA GLY A 218 8.64 -11.02 14.82
C GLY A 218 9.77 -11.95 15.25
N ALA A 219 10.98 -11.64 14.80
CA ALA A 219 12.18 -12.39 15.15
C ALA A 219 13.41 -11.47 15.15
N PRO A 220 14.47 -11.79 15.91
CA PRO A 220 15.73 -11.06 15.78
C PRO A 220 16.43 -11.42 14.46
N LEU A 221 17.25 -10.51 13.93
CA LEU A 221 18.10 -10.67 12.74
C LEU A 221 17.32 -10.88 11.43
N TYR A 222 17.04 -12.14 11.06
CA TYR A 222 16.45 -12.50 9.77
C TYR A 222 14.96 -12.84 9.90
N GLY A 223 14.11 -11.92 9.74
CA GLY A 223 12.64 -12.04 9.96
C GLY A 223 12.17 -11.03 10.97
N LYS A 224 12.90 -9.93 11.09
CA LYS A 224 12.49 -8.78 11.87
C LYS A 224 11.18 -8.24 11.34
N LEU A 225 10.26 -7.93 12.24
CA LEU A 225 8.95 -7.37 11.88
C LEU A 225 9.09 -6.03 11.14
N ASP A 226 9.98 -5.14 11.58
CA ASP A 226 10.27 -3.86 10.93
C ASP A 226 10.84 -4.05 9.52
N ALA A 227 11.74 -5.02 9.31
CA ALA A 227 12.32 -5.32 8.01
C ALA A 227 11.27 -5.87 7.03
N ASP A 228 10.41 -6.77 7.47
CA ASP A 228 9.35 -7.33 6.64
C ASP A 228 8.27 -6.28 6.31
N LEU A 229 7.91 -5.41 7.27
CA LEU A 229 7.06 -4.25 7.02
C LEU A 229 7.68 -3.30 5.99
N ALA A 230 8.95 -2.94 6.16
CA ALA A 230 9.64 -2.06 5.23
C ALA A 230 9.71 -2.67 3.82
N ALA A 231 10.00 -3.97 3.69
CA ALA A 231 10.01 -4.68 2.41
C ALA A 231 8.62 -4.72 1.75
N ALA A 232 7.58 -4.98 2.54
CA ALA A 232 6.19 -5.00 2.08
C ALA A 232 5.74 -3.64 1.54
N MET A 233 6.01 -2.57 2.31
CA MET A 233 5.65 -1.20 1.95
C MET A 233 6.47 -0.69 0.75
N MET A 234 7.79 -0.97 0.71
CA MET A 234 8.64 -0.61 -0.43
C MET A 234 8.23 -1.33 -1.72
N GLY A 235 7.59 -2.50 -1.61
CA GLY A 235 7.00 -3.23 -2.73
C GLY A 235 5.73 -2.60 -3.33
N ILE A 236 5.14 -1.58 -2.70
CA ILE A 236 3.97 -0.88 -3.22
C ILE A 236 4.40 0.05 -4.38
N ASN A 237 3.60 0.07 -5.46
CA ASN A 237 3.86 0.94 -6.61
C ASN A 237 3.98 2.41 -6.19
N ALA A 238 4.96 3.13 -6.74
CA ALA A 238 5.29 4.53 -6.47
C ALA A 238 5.91 4.83 -5.08
N VAL A 239 6.04 3.87 -4.19
CA VAL A 239 6.74 4.08 -2.91
C VAL A 239 8.23 4.29 -3.14
N LYS A 240 8.83 5.24 -2.36
CA LYS A 240 10.24 5.62 -2.40
C LYS A 240 10.89 5.76 -1.03
N GLY A 241 10.11 5.71 0.04
CA GLY A 241 10.61 5.75 1.40
C GLY A 241 9.68 5.03 2.36
N VAL A 242 10.25 4.41 3.37
CA VAL A 242 9.54 3.77 4.48
C VAL A 242 10.24 4.13 5.77
N GLU A 243 9.50 4.50 6.79
CA GLU A 243 9.97 4.74 8.14
C GLU A 243 9.16 3.92 9.14
N ILE A 244 9.81 3.45 10.19
CA ILE A 244 9.21 2.75 11.33
C ILE A 244 9.40 3.63 12.56
N GLY A 245 8.34 3.93 13.30
CA GLY A 245 8.38 4.85 14.43
C GLY A 245 8.90 6.22 14.01
N ASP A 246 9.88 6.76 14.75
CA ASP A 246 10.50 8.05 14.44
C ASP A 246 11.32 8.06 13.14
N GLY A 247 11.65 6.88 12.58
CA GLY A 247 12.34 6.77 11.30
C GLY A 247 13.63 7.59 11.26
N PHE A 248 13.77 8.46 10.24
CA PHE A 248 14.97 9.32 10.10
C PHE A 248 15.10 10.38 11.20
N ALA A 249 14.02 10.74 11.91
CA ALA A 249 14.11 11.68 13.02
C ALA A 249 14.92 11.12 14.19
N ALA A 250 14.88 9.79 14.41
CA ALA A 250 15.66 9.11 15.44
C ALA A 250 17.17 9.41 15.35
N ALA A 251 17.73 9.60 14.14
CA ALA A 251 19.14 9.92 13.95
C ALA A 251 19.56 11.31 14.49
N ARG A 252 18.59 12.16 14.85
CA ARG A 252 18.82 13.51 15.41
C ARG A 252 18.63 13.57 16.91
N LEU A 253 18.20 12.46 17.53
CA LEU A 253 17.92 12.36 18.96
C LEU A 253 19.17 11.90 19.72
N THR A 254 19.24 12.23 21.01
CA THR A 254 20.17 11.61 21.94
C THR A 254 19.65 10.26 22.41
N GLY A 255 20.47 9.44 23.05
CA GLY A 255 20.04 8.15 23.59
C GLY A 255 18.84 8.27 24.55
N GLU A 256 18.85 9.29 25.41
CA GLU A 256 17.77 9.58 26.35
C GLU A 256 16.51 10.09 25.63
N GLY A 257 16.68 10.90 24.57
CA GLY A 257 15.60 11.47 23.78
C GLY A 257 14.91 10.43 22.88
N ASN A 258 15.59 9.32 22.55
CA ASN A 258 15.06 8.21 21.74
C ASN A 258 14.63 7.02 22.59
N ALA A 259 14.72 7.11 23.90
CA ALA A 259 14.32 6.01 24.77
C ALA A 259 12.79 5.89 24.84
N ASP A 260 12.30 4.65 24.93
CA ASP A 260 10.90 4.32 25.27
C ASP A 260 10.83 3.85 26.72
N PRO A 261 10.82 4.77 27.73
CA PRO A 261 10.87 4.42 29.12
C PRO A 261 9.61 3.62 29.53
N MET A 262 9.80 2.70 30.47
CA MET A 262 8.72 1.85 30.99
C MET A 262 8.47 2.07 32.48
N ARG A 263 7.25 1.88 32.91
CA ARG A 263 6.83 1.79 34.30
C ARG A 263 6.05 0.51 34.55
N PRO A 264 5.99 0.00 35.79
CA PRO A 264 5.05 -1.07 36.12
C PRO A 264 3.61 -0.64 35.83
N GLY A 265 2.85 -1.51 35.17
CA GLY A 265 1.40 -1.37 34.94
C GLY A 265 0.66 -2.60 35.44
N ASN A 266 -0.67 -2.54 35.52
CA ASN A 266 -1.51 -3.61 36.08
C ASN A 266 -1.53 -4.86 35.18
N GLU A 267 -1.37 -4.70 33.87
CA GLU A 267 -1.47 -5.78 32.87
C GLU A 267 -0.14 -5.96 32.08
N GLY A 268 0.96 -5.42 32.61
CA GLY A 268 2.26 -5.47 31.95
C GLY A 268 2.96 -4.09 31.95
N PRO A 269 4.03 -3.90 31.20
CA PRO A 269 4.77 -2.65 31.15
C PRO A 269 3.91 -1.52 30.54
N LEU A 270 3.90 -0.36 31.19
CA LEU A 270 3.37 0.88 30.66
C LEU A 270 4.52 1.66 29.98
N PHE A 271 4.50 1.77 28.67
CA PHE A 271 5.45 2.59 27.92
C PHE A 271 5.05 4.06 27.98
N LEU A 272 6.04 4.96 28.13
CA LEU A 272 5.84 6.40 28.22
C LEU A 272 6.11 7.14 26.89
N ALA A 273 6.70 6.46 25.93
CA ALA A 273 6.95 6.92 24.58
C ALA A 273 6.89 5.73 23.61
N ASN A 274 6.90 5.99 22.30
CA ASN A 274 6.90 4.96 21.25
C ASN A 274 7.76 5.39 20.06
N HIS A 275 9.02 5.79 20.33
CA HIS A 275 10.00 6.19 19.31
C HIS A 275 10.35 5.03 18.37
N ALA A 276 10.38 3.81 18.92
CA ALA A 276 10.64 2.59 18.17
C ALA A 276 9.47 2.15 17.27
N GLY A 277 8.30 2.82 17.35
CA GLY A 277 7.12 2.46 16.55
C GLY A 277 6.59 1.07 16.83
N GLY A 278 6.59 0.63 18.11
CA GLY A 278 6.04 -0.65 18.54
C GLY A 278 6.91 -1.87 18.26
N ILE A 279 8.16 -1.68 17.79
CA ILE A 279 9.06 -2.78 17.41
C ILE A 279 10.45 -2.53 18.00
N ALA A 280 10.91 -3.43 18.85
CA ALA A 280 12.25 -3.40 19.42
C ALA A 280 13.01 -4.69 19.11
N GLY A 281 14.23 -4.57 18.58
CA GLY A 281 15.03 -5.74 18.17
C GLY A 281 14.38 -6.61 17.09
N GLY A 282 13.41 -6.08 16.33
CA GLY A 282 12.67 -6.80 15.29
C GLY A 282 11.43 -7.54 15.79
N ILE A 283 11.04 -7.32 17.05
CA ILE A 283 9.94 -8.00 17.72
C ILE A 283 8.96 -6.95 18.24
N SER A 284 7.65 -7.19 18.11
CA SER A 284 6.61 -6.29 18.62
C SER A 284 6.64 -6.16 20.14
N THR A 285 6.42 -4.94 20.63
CA THR A 285 6.47 -4.61 22.08
C THR A 285 5.11 -4.64 22.77
N GLY A 286 4.01 -4.74 22.02
CA GLY A 286 2.66 -4.52 22.51
C GLY A 286 2.15 -3.09 22.34
N GLN A 287 3.04 -2.16 21.97
CA GLN A 287 2.66 -0.78 21.60
C GLN A 287 2.10 -0.72 20.18
N PRO A 288 1.43 0.38 19.79
CA PRO A 288 1.04 0.59 18.41
C PRO A 288 2.22 0.46 17.44
N VAL A 289 2.04 -0.34 16.39
CA VAL A 289 3.03 -0.44 15.30
C VAL A 289 2.78 0.69 14.32
N VAL A 290 3.79 1.55 14.12
CA VAL A 290 3.68 2.77 13.32
C VAL A 290 4.61 2.71 12.11
N VAL A 291 4.05 2.88 10.91
CA VAL A 291 4.79 2.91 9.64
C VAL A 291 4.40 4.14 8.84
N ARG A 292 5.39 4.87 8.29
CA ARG A 292 5.20 5.96 7.33
C ARG A 292 5.75 5.57 5.97
N VAL A 293 5.01 5.92 4.90
CA VAL A 293 5.30 5.50 3.53
C VAL A 293 5.23 6.69 2.59
N ALA A 294 6.36 7.02 1.95
CA ALA A 294 6.46 8.12 1.01
C ALA A 294 6.14 7.66 -0.41
N PHE A 295 5.10 8.24 -1.00
CA PHE A 295 4.70 8.05 -2.39
C PHE A 295 5.23 9.18 -3.26
N LYS A 296 6.00 8.83 -4.31
CA LYS A 296 6.43 9.83 -5.29
C LYS A 296 5.26 10.33 -6.14
N PRO A 297 5.37 11.54 -6.74
CA PRO A 297 4.42 12.01 -7.74
C PRO A 297 4.25 11.00 -8.89
N THR A 298 3.07 10.95 -9.49
CA THR A 298 2.78 10.12 -10.66
C THR A 298 3.66 10.53 -11.83
N SER A 299 4.36 9.59 -12.45
CA SER A 299 5.29 9.87 -13.57
C SER A 299 4.56 10.16 -14.89
N SER A 300 3.29 9.79 -15.02
CA SER A 300 2.48 10.02 -16.21
C SER A 300 1.80 11.39 -16.09
N ILE A 301 2.41 12.41 -16.69
CA ILE A 301 1.97 13.81 -16.64
C ILE A 301 1.79 14.39 -18.04
N LEU A 302 1.04 15.49 -18.15
CA LEU A 302 0.79 16.20 -19.40
C LEU A 302 1.89 17.20 -19.77
N THR A 303 2.75 17.56 -18.81
CA THR A 303 3.91 18.41 -19.05
C THR A 303 4.96 17.64 -19.86
N PRO A 304 5.43 18.17 -21.03
CA PRO A 304 6.46 17.52 -21.81
C PRO A 304 7.75 17.27 -21.02
N GLN A 305 8.33 16.10 -21.19
CA GLN A 305 9.57 15.67 -20.52
C GLN A 305 10.55 15.13 -21.53
N GLN A 306 11.83 15.46 -21.37
CA GLN A 306 12.92 14.91 -22.18
C GLN A 306 13.09 13.42 -21.90
N THR A 307 13.22 12.62 -22.96
CA THR A 307 13.38 11.16 -22.87
C THR A 307 14.09 10.63 -24.12
N ILE A 308 14.13 9.31 -24.25
CA ILE A 308 14.63 8.60 -25.43
C ILE A 308 13.57 7.64 -26.00
N THR A 309 13.67 7.42 -27.30
CA THR A 309 12.95 6.34 -27.97
C THR A 309 13.55 4.98 -27.58
N ARG A 310 12.87 3.89 -27.97
CA ARG A 310 13.41 2.52 -27.82
C ARG A 310 14.72 2.31 -28.61
N ASP A 311 14.92 3.07 -29.68
CA ASP A 311 16.12 3.01 -30.53
C ASP A 311 17.26 3.91 -30.01
N GLY A 312 17.05 4.61 -28.87
CA GLY A 312 18.05 5.43 -28.19
C GLY A 312 18.10 6.88 -28.68
N GLU A 313 17.19 7.33 -29.51
CA GLU A 313 17.14 8.70 -30.03
C GLU A 313 16.48 9.65 -29.04
N ALA A 314 17.02 10.86 -28.88
CA ALA A 314 16.46 11.90 -28.03
C ALA A 314 15.07 12.34 -28.54
N THR A 315 14.12 12.45 -27.60
CA THR A 315 12.75 12.87 -27.89
C THR A 315 12.12 13.57 -26.68
N GLU A 316 10.97 14.18 -26.90
CA GLU A 316 10.09 14.63 -25.82
C GLU A 316 8.84 13.76 -25.78
N MET A 317 8.34 13.52 -24.59
CA MET A 317 7.02 12.91 -24.45
C MET A 317 6.23 13.50 -23.28
N PHE A 318 4.93 13.44 -23.42
CA PHE A 318 3.96 13.65 -22.35
C PHE A 318 2.95 12.52 -22.39
N THR A 319 2.40 12.17 -21.25
CA THR A 319 1.50 11.01 -21.17
C THR A 319 0.05 11.49 -21.10
N LYS A 320 -0.66 11.37 -22.22
CA LYS A 320 -2.13 11.50 -22.22
C LYS A 320 -2.73 10.32 -21.49
N GLY A 321 -3.74 10.54 -20.70
CA GLY A 321 -4.45 9.46 -20.00
C GLY A 321 -5.11 9.93 -18.70
N ARG A 322 -5.74 8.97 -18.03
CA ARG A 322 -6.46 9.19 -16.76
C ARG A 322 -5.56 8.77 -15.60
N HIS A 323 -4.72 9.69 -15.14
CA HIS A 323 -3.76 9.42 -14.05
C HIS A 323 -4.20 10.12 -12.75
N ASP A 324 -3.78 9.58 -11.62
CA ASP A 324 -4.01 10.20 -10.32
C ASP A 324 -3.11 11.44 -10.19
N PRO A 325 -3.64 12.63 -9.89
CA PRO A 325 -2.81 13.80 -9.57
C PRO A 325 -2.03 13.62 -8.26
N CYS A 326 -2.52 12.78 -7.36
CA CYS A 326 -1.82 12.32 -6.16
C CYS A 326 -2.14 10.84 -5.90
N VAL A 327 -1.21 9.94 -6.23
CA VAL A 327 -1.43 8.49 -6.09
C VAL A 327 -1.45 8.02 -4.64
N GLY A 328 -0.83 8.77 -3.70
CA GLY A 328 -0.77 8.43 -2.29
C GLY A 328 -2.14 8.37 -1.62
N ILE A 329 -3.13 9.14 -2.09
CA ILE A 329 -4.51 9.08 -1.59
C ILE A 329 -5.05 7.65 -1.69
N ARG A 330 -4.90 7.01 -2.84
CA ARG A 330 -5.29 5.61 -3.05
C ARG A 330 -4.30 4.60 -2.46
N GLY A 331 -3.17 5.09 -1.99
CA GLY A 331 -2.16 4.31 -1.29
C GLY A 331 -2.61 3.86 0.09
N VAL A 332 -3.49 4.60 0.77
CA VAL A 332 -3.93 4.33 2.14
C VAL A 332 -4.46 2.89 2.30
N PRO A 333 -5.49 2.43 1.58
CA PRO A 333 -5.98 1.05 1.72
C PRO A 333 -4.95 -0.02 1.33
N VAL A 334 -3.97 0.34 0.50
CA VAL A 334 -2.89 -0.58 0.08
C VAL A 334 -1.87 -0.75 1.21
N VAL A 335 -1.49 0.34 1.87
CA VAL A 335 -0.59 0.33 3.03
C VAL A 335 -1.22 -0.47 4.18
N GLU A 336 -2.50 -0.24 4.46
CA GLU A 336 -3.26 -1.03 5.45
C GLU A 336 -3.29 -2.53 5.10
N ALA A 337 -3.51 -2.87 3.84
CA ALA A 337 -3.54 -4.26 3.39
C ALA A 337 -2.18 -4.94 3.56
N MET A 338 -1.08 -4.25 3.24
CA MET A 338 0.27 -4.77 3.41
C MET A 338 0.64 -4.92 4.89
N MET A 339 0.20 -3.97 5.76
CA MET A 339 0.31 -4.11 7.22
C MET A 339 -0.39 -5.38 7.71
N ALA A 340 -1.64 -5.60 7.29
CA ALA A 340 -2.41 -6.79 7.66
C ALA A 340 -1.73 -8.10 7.23
N LEU A 341 -1.22 -8.15 5.99
CA LEU A 341 -0.55 -9.33 5.43
C LEU A 341 0.72 -9.69 6.21
N VAL A 342 1.54 -8.69 6.55
CA VAL A 342 2.76 -8.92 7.34
C VAL A 342 2.43 -9.36 8.76
N LEU A 343 1.51 -8.66 9.44
CA LEU A 343 1.14 -9.01 10.82
C LEU A 343 0.50 -10.39 10.92
N ALA A 344 -0.35 -10.76 9.95
CA ALA A 344 -0.96 -12.10 9.92
C ALA A 344 0.09 -13.20 9.70
N ASP A 345 1.08 -12.98 8.82
CA ASP A 345 2.19 -13.92 8.62
C ASP A 345 3.02 -14.09 9.90
N HIS A 346 3.37 -12.98 10.56
CA HIS A 346 4.11 -13.01 11.82
C HIS A 346 3.34 -13.63 12.98
N LYS A 347 2.01 -13.45 13.05
CA LYS A 347 1.17 -14.18 14.02
C LYS A 347 1.25 -15.69 13.82
N LEU A 348 1.15 -16.17 12.58
CA LEU A 348 1.25 -17.60 12.28
C LEU A 348 2.65 -18.15 12.57
N LEU A 349 3.70 -17.39 12.24
CA LEU A 349 5.08 -17.73 12.58
C LEU A 349 5.26 -17.84 14.10
N HIS A 350 4.78 -16.87 14.86
CA HIS A 350 4.82 -16.87 16.32
C HIS A 350 4.11 -18.12 16.90
N ARG A 351 2.88 -18.39 16.44
CA ARG A 351 2.15 -19.61 16.85
C ARG A 351 2.87 -20.89 16.50
N GLY A 352 3.57 -20.94 15.38
CA GLY A 352 4.35 -22.12 14.98
C GLY A 352 5.59 -22.36 15.84
N GLN A 353 6.12 -21.32 16.48
CA GLN A 353 7.34 -21.39 17.29
C GLN A 353 7.05 -21.40 18.80
N CYS A 354 6.07 -20.62 19.24
CA CYS A 354 5.85 -20.35 20.69
C CYS A 354 4.53 -20.97 21.23
N GLY A 355 3.65 -21.46 20.36
CA GLY A 355 2.39 -22.11 20.76
C GLY A 355 1.17 -21.22 20.62
#